data_a7f6e5ba21b046708188d718e94278d3
#
_entry.id   a7f6e5ba21b046708188d718e94278d3
#
_cell.length_a   1.000
_cell.length_b   1.000
_cell.length_c   1.000
_cell.angle_alpha   90.00
_cell.angle_beta   90.00
_cell.angle_gamma   90.00
#
_symmetry.space_group_name_H-M   'P 1'
#
loop_
_entity.id
_entity.type
_entity.pdbx_description
1 polymer ?
#
loop_
_entity_poly.entity_id
_entity_poly.type
_entity_poly.pdbx_seq_one_letter_code
_entity_poly.pdbx_strand_id
1 'polypeptide(L)'
;MLRLIAPTLTLLLVAPLGAQAASKQEFELSTMLEKVAKESSVGTPRAINEDILDQGYTVNGKELINHLSVREGQAQQMRANPDAVRSQLGNSVCHNNGYRQLMTKGAVLKYQFTEYKTNRPVISQTFQASDCAVKKPGK
;
A
#
# COMPACT_ATOMS: atom_id res chain seq x y z
N MET A 1 -5.48 7.25 -68.16
CA MET A 1 -5.68 6.23 -67.10
C MET A 1 -4.78 6.57 -65.91
N LEU A 2 -5.36 7.18 -64.88
CA LEU A 2 -4.66 7.46 -63.65
C LEU A 2 -4.69 6.21 -62.78
N ARG A 3 -3.55 5.57 -62.58
CA ARG A 3 -3.37 4.57 -61.55
C ARG A 3 -3.03 5.24 -60.26
N LEU A 4 -3.97 5.30 -59.36
CA LEU A 4 -3.72 5.72 -57.95
C LEU A 4 -3.01 4.58 -57.22
N ILE A 5 -1.72 4.74 -57.02
CA ILE A 5 -0.97 3.89 -56.11
C ILE A 5 -1.16 4.50 -54.72
N ALA A 6 -2.00 3.88 -53.92
CA ALA A 6 -2.12 4.25 -52.49
C ALA A 6 -0.85 3.78 -51.77
N PRO A 7 -0.12 4.65 -51.07
CA PRO A 7 0.95 4.18 -50.21
C PRO A 7 0.34 3.54 -48.99
N THR A 8 0.57 2.25 -48.85
CA THR A 8 0.27 1.53 -47.61
C THR A 8 1.22 2.05 -46.54
N LEU A 9 0.70 2.90 -45.68
CA LEU A 9 1.42 3.35 -44.50
C LEU A 9 1.39 2.21 -43.48
N THR A 10 2.44 1.41 -43.47
CA THR A 10 2.60 0.37 -42.45
C THR A 10 3.02 1.09 -41.15
N LEU A 11 2.03 1.31 -40.28
CA LEU A 11 2.30 1.84 -38.95
C LEU A 11 2.92 0.73 -38.11
N LEU A 12 4.24 0.69 -38.04
CA LEU A 12 4.95 -0.17 -37.10
C LEU A 12 4.76 0.39 -35.71
N LEU A 13 3.80 -0.17 -34.97
CA LEU A 13 3.64 0.05 -33.54
C LEU A 13 4.78 -0.68 -32.82
N VAL A 14 5.90 0.02 -32.64
CA VAL A 14 6.98 -0.46 -31.78
C VAL A 14 6.58 -0.09 -30.34
N ALA A 15 5.95 -1.04 -29.63
CA ALA A 15 5.76 -0.90 -28.20
C ALA A 15 7.14 -0.92 -27.50
N PRO A 16 7.45 0.07 -26.66
CA PRO A 16 8.75 0.08 -25.97
C PRO A 16 8.82 -1.13 -25.02
N LEU A 17 9.84 -1.94 -25.17
CA LEU A 17 10.07 -3.15 -24.37
C LEU A 17 10.11 -2.86 -22.85
N GLY A 18 10.50 -1.64 -22.45
CA GLY A 18 10.53 -1.22 -21.05
C GLY A 18 9.14 -1.13 -20.39
N ALA A 19 8.08 -0.79 -21.17
CA ALA A 19 6.71 -0.71 -20.63
C ALA A 19 6.16 -2.09 -20.30
N GLN A 20 6.51 -3.13 -21.07
CA GLN A 20 6.07 -4.50 -20.82
C GLN A 20 6.74 -5.09 -19.58
N ALA A 21 8.02 -4.81 -19.34
CA ALA A 21 8.76 -5.27 -18.16
C ALA A 21 8.18 -4.63 -16.88
N ALA A 22 7.86 -3.32 -16.89
CA ALA A 22 7.23 -2.62 -15.77
C ALA A 22 5.86 -3.20 -15.46
N SER A 23 5.02 -3.45 -16.48
CA SER A 23 3.68 -4.04 -16.32
C SER A 23 3.74 -5.45 -15.72
N LYS A 24 4.74 -6.25 -16.11
CA LYS A 24 4.93 -7.59 -15.56
C LYS A 24 5.30 -7.52 -14.08
N GLN A 25 6.23 -6.65 -13.70
CA GLN A 25 6.64 -6.47 -12.31
C GLN A 25 5.48 -5.97 -11.44
N GLU A 26 4.70 -5.02 -11.94
CA GLU A 26 3.51 -4.52 -11.25
C GLU A 26 2.47 -5.62 -11.05
N PHE A 27 2.25 -6.45 -12.06
CA PHE A 27 1.33 -7.57 -11.98
C PHE A 27 1.80 -8.61 -10.95
N GLU A 28 3.07 -8.97 -10.96
CA GLU A 28 3.65 -9.91 -10.00
C GLU A 28 3.55 -9.38 -8.58
N LEU A 29 3.84 -8.10 -8.37
CA LEU A 29 3.71 -7.45 -7.07
C LEU A 29 2.26 -7.45 -6.61
N SER A 30 1.32 -7.05 -7.46
CA SER A 30 -0.10 -7.03 -7.14
C SER A 30 -0.60 -8.42 -6.74
N THR A 31 -0.21 -9.45 -7.47
CA THR A 31 -0.56 -10.85 -7.17
C THR A 31 0.00 -11.27 -5.80
N MET A 32 1.23 -10.89 -5.50
CA MET A 32 1.87 -11.17 -4.22
C MET A 32 1.14 -10.45 -3.08
N LEU A 33 0.77 -9.18 -3.28
CA LEU A 33 0.03 -8.40 -2.29
C LEU A 33 -1.35 -8.98 -2.01
N GLU A 34 -2.06 -9.46 -3.04
CA GLU A 34 -3.35 -10.13 -2.87
C GLU A 34 -3.24 -11.38 -2.02
N LYS A 35 -2.19 -12.16 -2.22
CA LYS A 35 -1.90 -13.34 -1.40
C LYS A 35 -1.64 -12.95 0.06
N VAL A 36 -0.80 -11.95 0.28
CA VAL A 36 -0.50 -11.44 1.62
C VAL A 36 -1.76 -10.91 2.30
N ALA A 37 -2.58 -10.14 1.57
CA ALA A 37 -3.84 -9.60 2.09
C ALA A 37 -4.78 -10.71 2.52
N LYS A 38 -4.94 -11.73 1.70
CA LYS A 38 -5.80 -12.88 1.99
C LYS A 38 -5.33 -13.63 3.23
N GLU A 39 -4.05 -13.96 3.31
CA GLU A 39 -3.47 -14.67 4.43
C GLU A 39 -3.53 -13.85 5.73
N SER A 40 -3.24 -12.55 5.65
CA SER A 40 -3.24 -11.65 6.80
C SER A 40 -4.65 -11.30 7.30
N SER A 41 -5.67 -11.49 6.46
CA SER A 41 -7.07 -11.25 6.81
C SER A 41 -7.75 -12.44 7.49
N VAL A 42 -7.09 -13.59 7.55
CA VAL A 42 -7.62 -14.77 8.24
C VAL A 42 -7.82 -14.45 9.71
N GLY A 43 -9.02 -14.74 10.21
CA GLY A 43 -9.38 -14.49 11.61
C GLY A 43 -9.77 -13.04 11.91
N THR A 44 -9.90 -12.20 10.89
CA THR A 44 -10.41 -10.83 11.07
C THR A 44 -11.94 -10.80 10.89
N PRO A 45 -12.67 -9.88 11.56
CA PRO A 45 -12.14 -8.85 12.46
C PRO A 45 -11.55 -9.45 13.75
N ARG A 46 -10.43 -8.87 14.18
CA ARG A 46 -9.70 -9.35 15.36
C ARG A 46 -9.26 -8.18 16.23
N ALA A 47 -9.53 -8.27 17.52
CA ALA A 47 -9.09 -7.23 18.46
C ALA A 47 -7.57 -7.25 18.60
N ILE A 48 -6.93 -6.10 18.36
CA ILE A 48 -5.52 -5.88 18.64
C ILE A 48 -5.38 -5.54 20.12
N ASN A 49 -6.27 -4.68 20.61
CA ASN A 49 -6.42 -4.32 22.01
C ASN A 49 -7.87 -3.90 22.26
N GLU A 50 -8.18 -3.35 23.44
CA GLU A 50 -9.53 -2.94 23.80
C GLU A 50 -10.10 -1.84 22.89
N ASP A 51 -9.24 -1.03 22.29
CA ASP A 51 -9.62 0.16 21.54
C ASP A 51 -9.49 0.01 20.03
N ILE A 52 -8.80 -1.03 19.54
CA ILE A 52 -8.44 -1.19 18.13
C ILE A 52 -8.81 -2.58 17.63
N LEU A 53 -9.55 -2.62 16.53
CA LEU A 53 -9.97 -3.84 15.85
C LEU A 53 -9.35 -3.89 14.45
N ASP A 54 -8.65 -4.99 14.15
CA ASP A 54 -8.12 -5.25 12.80
C ASP A 54 -9.27 -5.80 11.95
N GLN A 55 -9.64 -5.06 10.91
CA GLN A 55 -10.72 -5.41 9.98
C GLN A 55 -10.22 -6.17 8.75
N GLY A 56 -8.91 -6.38 8.65
CA GLY A 56 -8.32 -7.09 7.52
C GLY A 56 -7.59 -6.18 6.55
N TYR A 57 -7.21 -6.79 5.44
CA TYR A 57 -6.34 -6.18 4.43
C TYR A 57 -7.01 -6.21 3.06
N THR A 58 -6.82 -5.16 2.30
CA THR A 58 -7.19 -5.09 0.88
C THR A 58 -6.00 -4.61 0.05
N VAL A 59 -6.10 -4.76 -1.26
CA VAL A 59 -5.06 -4.33 -2.20
C VAL A 59 -5.65 -3.34 -3.19
N ASN A 60 -4.92 -2.25 -3.43
CA ASN A 60 -5.24 -1.28 -4.47
C ASN A 60 -3.95 -1.01 -5.26
N GLY A 61 -3.81 -1.64 -6.44
CA GLY A 61 -2.59 -1.55 -7.23
C GLY A 61 -1.39 -2.09 -6.47
N LYS A 62 -0.45 -1.24 -6.13
CA LYS A 62 0.74 -1.58 -5.33
C LYS A 62 0.59 -1.26 -3.85
N GLU A 63 -0.60 -0.83 -3.43
CA GLU A 63 -0.89 -0.57 -2.01
C GLU A 63 -1.47 -1.79 -1.33
N LEU A 64 -0.88 -2.15 -0.21
CA LEU A 64 -1.47 -3.09 0.76
C LEU A 64 -2.08 -2.26 1.88
N ILE A 65 -3.38 -2.35 2.05
CA ILE A 65 -4.13 -1.50 2.98
C ILE A 65 -4.61 -2.34 4.16
N ASN A 66 -4.16 -1.99 5.36
CA ASN A 66 -4.68 -2.54 6.61
C ASN A 66 -5.82 -1.64 7.10
N HIS A 67 -7.00 -2.20 7.23
CA HIS A 67 -8.20 -1.51 7.71
C HIS A 67 -8.36 -1.76 9.21
N LEU A 68 -8.40 -0.67 9.97
CA LEU A 68 -8.51 -0.72 11.42
C LEU A 68 -9.66 0.15 11.89
N SER A 69 -10.42 -0.36 12.87
CA SER A 69 -11.46 0.41 13.55
C SER A 69 -11.00 0.77 14.94
N VAL A 70 -11.25 2.00 15.36
CA VAL A 70 -10.86 2.50 16.67
C VAL A 70 -12.05 3.10 17.40
N ARG A 71 -12.05 2.96 18.73
CA ARG A 71 -13.06 3.59 19.58
C ARG A 71 -12.85 5.10 19.61
N GLU A 72 -13.91 5.83 19.92
CA GLU A 72 -13.93 7.29 19.85
C GLU A 72 -12.82 7.95 20.66
N GLY A 73 -12.56 7.50 21.89
CA GLY A 73 -11.49 8.06 22.72
C GLY A 73 -10.12 7.89 22.10
N GLN A 74 -9.84 6.73 21.52
CA GLN A 74 -8.59 6.45 20.80
C GLN A 74 -8.53 7.29 19.52
N ALA A 75 -9.63 7.42 18.80
CA ALA A 75 -9.71 8.23 17.59
C ALA A 75 -9.34 9.68 17.85
N GLN A 76 -9.84 10.26 18.95
CA GLN A 76 -9.52 11.64 19.35
C GLN A 76 -8.02 11.81 19.63
N GLN A 77 -7.42 10.85 20.35
CA GLN A 77 -6.00 10.88 20.65
C GLN A 77 -5.14 10.80 19.38
N MET A 78 -5.54 9.94 18.45
CA MET A 78 -4.84 9.78 17.18
C MET A 78 -4.91 11.05 16.32
N ARG A 79 -6.08 11.69 16.27
CA ARG A 79 -6.26 12.96 15.55
C ARG A 79 -5.43 14.10 16.15
N ALA A 80 -5.27 14.09 17.47
CA ALA A 80 -4.48 15.10 18.18
C ALA A 80 -2.97 14.89 18.04
N ASN A 81 -2.54 13.64 17.77
CA ASN A 81 -1.12 13.27 17.74
C ASN A 81 -0.75 12.48 16.50
N PRO A 82 -0.95 13.01 15.28
CA PRO A 82 -0.69 12.27 14.05
C PRO A 82 0.76 11.86 13.87
N ASP A 83 1.70 12.68 14.35
CA ASP A 83 3.13 12.38 14.25
C ASP A 83 3.53 11.22 15.15
N ALA A 84 2.94 11.13 16.34
CA ALA A 84 3.17 9.99 17.24
C ALA A 84 2.63 8.70 16.65
N VAL A 85 1.46 8.74 16.02
CA VAL A 85 0.88 7.59 15.31
C VAL A 85 1.82 7.13 14.20
N ARG A 86 2.28 8.07 13.37
CA ARG A 86 3.20 7.75 12.27
C ARG A 86 4.51 7.14 12.79
N SER A 87 5.06 7.69 13.86
CA SER A 87 6.30 7.21 14.45
C SER A 87 6.17 5.77 14.95
N GLN A 88 5.09 5.46 15.66
CA GLN A 88 4.83 4.12 16.17
C GLN A 88 4.61 3.10 15.06
N LEU A 89 3.80 3.45 14.07
CA LEU A 89 3.54 2.59 12.92
C LEU A 89 4.81 2.38 12.09
N GLY A 90 5.55 3.44 11.81
CA GLY A 90 6.79 3.38 11.05
C GLY A 90 7.83 2.51 11.72
N ASN A 91 7.96 2.62 13.03
CA ASN A 91 8.86 1.76 13.80
C ASN A 91 8.48 0.27 13.65
N SER A 92 7.20 -0.04 13.75
CA SER A 92 6.70 -1.41 13.57
C SER A 92 6.93 -1.92 12.15
N VAL A 93 6.59 -1.12 11.14
CA VAL A 93 6.74 -1.46 9.72
C VAL A 93 8.22 -1.70 9.37
N CYS A 94 9.09 -0.79 9.80
CA CYS A 94 10.50 -0.85 9.44
C CYS A 94 11.27 -1.98 10.13
N HIS A 95 10.75 -2.51 11.23
CA HIS A 95 11.30 -3.67 11.91
C HIS A 95 10.69 -5.01 11.43
N ASN A 96 9.71 -4.95 10.55
CA ASN A 96 9.08 -6.15 9.97
C ASN A 96 9.78 -6.52 8.66
N ASN A 97 10.52 -7.62 8.67
CA ASN A 97 11.30 -8.05 7.50
C ASN A 97 10.42 -8.37 6.29
N GLY A 98 9.26 -8.97 6.50
CA GLY A 98 8.31 -9.26 5.42
C GLY A 98 7.81 -8.00 4.74
N TYR A 99 7.43 -7.00 5.51
CA TYR A 99 6.99 -5.71 4.98
C TYR A 99 8.13 -4.97 4.26
N ARG A 100 9.34 -5.02 4.81
CA ARG A 100 10.51 -4.41 4.16
C ARG A 100 10.78 -5.04 2.79
N GLN A 101 10.65 -6.34 2.66
CA GLN A 101 10.81 -7.03 1.39
C GLN A 101 9.75 -6.60 0.37
N LEU A 102 8.50 -6.47 0.80
CA LEU A 102 7.41 -5.99 -0.06
C LEU A 102 7.69 -4.56 -0.54
N MET A 103 8.09 -3.68 0.38
CA MET A 103 8.40 -2.29 0.04
C MET A 103 9.61 -2.18 -0.90
N THR A 104 10.61 -3.03 -0.74
CA THR A 104 11.77 -3.09 -1.64
C THR A 104 11.34 -3.43 -3.07
N LYS A 105 10.27 -4.21 -3.21
CA LYS A 105 9.69 -4.56 -4.52
C LYS A 105 8.75 -3.48 -5.07
N GLY A 106 8.57 -2.40 -4.35
CA GLY A 106 7.75 -1.27 -4.77
C GLY A 106 6.39 -1.16 -4.10
N ALA A 107 6.08 -2.03 -3.14
CA ALA A 107 4.81 -1.95 -2.41
C ALA A 107 4.77 -0.71 -1.53
N VAL A 108 3.57 -0.15 -1.40
CA VAL A 108 3.23 0.89 -0.43
C VAL A 108 2.34 0.26 0.62
N LEU A 109 2.68 0.42 1.88
CA LEU A 109 1.86 -0.06 2.99
C LEU A 109 1.02 1.10 3.51
N LYS A 110 -0.30 0.90 3.59
CA LYS A 110 -1.23 1.91 4.08
C LYS A 110 -1.97 1.38 5.29
N TYR A 111 -2.00 2.20 6.33
CA TYR A 111 -2.85 1.98 7.50
C TYR A 111 -4.01 2.96 7.43
N GLN A 112 -5.23 2.44 7.43
CA GLN A 112 -6.43 3.25 7.36
C GLN A 112 -7.27 3.01 8.61
N PHE A 113 -7.35 4.06 9.45
CA PHE A 113 -8.13 4.03 10.69
C PHE A 113 -9.45 4.72 10.50
N THR A 114 -10.53 4.06 10.92
CA THR A 114 -11.88 4.59 10.94
C THR A 114 -12.46 4.44 12.35
N GLU A 115 -13.45 5.26 12.67
CA GLU A 115 -14.16 5.10 13.94
C GLU A 115 -15.05 3.86 13.92
N TYR A 116 -15.00 3.10 15.00
CA TYR A 116 -15.92 1.98 15.21
C TYR A 116 -17.36 2.50 15.24
N LYS A 117 -18.29 1.80 14.60
CA LYS A 117 -19.73 2.08 14.43
C LYS A 117 -20.06 3.13 13.36
N THR A 118 -19.34 4.21 13.24
CA THR A 118 -19.67 5.30 12.31
C THR A 118 -18.92 5.20 10.98
N ASN A 119 -17.76 4.51 10.97
CA ASN A 119 -16.83 4.43 9.84
C ASN A 119 -16.28 5.81 9.42
N ARG A 120 -16.34 6.81 10.30
CA ARG A 120 -15.76 8.13 10.00
C ARG A 120 -14.25 8.03 9.93
N PRO A 121 -13.60 8.66 8.94
CA PRO A 121 -12.15 8.64 8.84
C PRO A 121 -11.48 9.24 10.07
N VAL A 122 -10.43 8.57 10.56
CA VAL A 122 -9.60 9.07 11.66
C VAL A 122 -8.29 9.57 11.12
N ILE A 123 -7.48 8.68 10.57
CA ILE A 123 -6.16 8.98 10.01
C ILE A 123 -5.76 7.88 9.05
N SER A 124 -4.99 8.24 8.03
CA SER A 124 -4.31 7.29 7.14
C SER A 124 -2.83 7.59 7.14
N GLN A 125 -2.01 6.54 7.19
CA GLN A 125 -0.55 6.65 7.11
C GLN A 125 -0.06 5.68 6.04
N THR A 126 0.84 6.16 5.18
CA THR A 126 1.45 5.33 4.13
C THR A 126 2.95 5.25 4.33
N PHE A 127 3.51 4.08 4.00
CA PHE A 127 4.94 3.80 4.13
C PHE A 127 5.45 3.16 2.85
N GLN A 128 6.60 3.63 2.41
CA GLN A 128 7.36 3.06 1.30
C GLN A 128 8.79 2.82 1.77
N ALA A 129 9.59 2.16 0.94
CA ALA A 129 10.93 1.73 1.32
C ALA A 129 11.81 2.88 1.84
N SER A 130 11.69 4.07 1.24
CA SER A 130 12.46 5.25 1.66
C SER A 130 12.13 5.74 3.07
N ASP A 131 10.95 5.42 3.59
CA ASP A 131 10.55 5.80 4.96
C ASP A 131 11.30 4.99 6.02
N CYS A 132 11.87 3.84 5.65
CA CYS A 132 12.67 3.00 6.53
C CYS A 132 14.17 3.22 6.37
N ALA A 133 14.59 4.17 5.55
CA ALA A 133 15.99 4.49 5.40
C ALA A 133 16.55 5.00 6.73
N VAL A 134 17.55 4.32 7.25
CA VAL A 134 18.21 4.73 8.49
C VAL A 134 18.89 6.05 8.23
N LYS A 135 18.40 7.12 8.83
CA LYS A 135 19.15 8.36 8.92
C LYS A 135 20.39 8.05 9.74
N LYS A 136 21.56 8.06 9.11
CA LYS A 136 22.80 7.99 9.85
C LYS A 136 22.78 9.12 10.89
N PRO A 137 23.05 8.81 12.18
CA PRO A 137 23.13 9.88 13.16
C PRO A 137 24.13 10.90 12.65
N GLY A 138 23.66 12.14 12.46
CA GLY A 138 24.52 13.25 12.08
C GLY A 138 25.59 13.42 13.15
N LYS A 139 26.82 13.30 12.76
CA LYS A 139 27.93 13.70 13.63
C LYS A 139 28.01 15.20 13.66
#